data_acd9dff603469f9e62cd6c72d47858f6
#
_entry.id   acd9dff603469f9e62cd6c72d47858f6
#
_cell.length_a   1.000
_cell.length_b   1.000
_cell.length_c   1.000
_cell.angle_alpha   90.00
_cell.angle_beta   90.00
_cell.angle_gamma   90.00
#
_symmetry.space_group_name_H-M   'P 1'
#
loop_
_entity.id
_entity.type
_entity.pdbx_description
1 polymer ?
#
loop_
_entity_poly.entity_id
_entity_poly.type
_entity_poly.pdbx_seq_one_letter_code
_entity_poly.pdbx_strand_id
1 'polypeptide(L)'
;MAKYSIVELAVSNGNLVGVDQLSNNQKRALELNNAIYIYRGTRSKKVYIGQTMHFIERHKQHYNGTEEKFSTADFNKVIVIFSVY
;
A
#
# COMPACT_ATOMS: atom_id res chain seq x y z
N MET A 1 0.68 19.25 15.92
CA MET A 1 1.75 18.44 15.32
C MET A 1 1.14 17.25 14.57
N ALA A 2 1.50 17.07 13.33
CA ALA A 2 1.00 15.95 12.56
C ALA A 2 1.60 14.64 13.09
N LYS A 3 0.78 13.62 13.19
CA LYS A 3 1.22 12.28 13.57
C LYS A 3 1.09 11.35 12.37
N TYR A 4 2.07 10.48 12.23
CA TYR A 4 2.10 9.52 11.15
C TYR A 4 2.31 8.12 11.73
N SER A 5 1.75 7.16 11.06
CA SER A 5 1.98 5.75 11.35
C SER A 5 2.54 5.07 10.12
N ILE A 6 3.33 4.02 10.33
CA ILE A 6 3.94 3.26 9.26
C ILE A 6 3.49 1.81 9.42
N VAL A 7 2.97 1.23 8.35
CA VAL A 7 2.66 -0.19 8.32
C VAL A 7 3.35 -0.81 7.12
N GLU A 8 3.75 -2.07 7.27
CA GLU A 8 4.32 -2.86 6.19
C GLU A 8 3.38 -4.02 5.93
N LEU A 9 2.97 -4.16 4.68
CA LEU A 9 2.06 -5.22 4.27
C LEU A 9 2.73 -6.04 3.18
N ALA A 10 2.50 -7.36 3.22
CA ALA A 10 2.93 -8.23 2.16
C ALA A 10 1.94 -8.14 0.99
N VAL A 11 2.45 -8.36 -0.21
CA VAL A 11 1.62 -8.44 -1.43
C VAL A 11 1.83 -9.82 -2.01
N SER A 12 0.74 -10.58 -2.16
CA SER A 12 0.78 -11.91 -2.70
C SER A 12 -0.27 -12.05 -3.79
N ASN A 13 0.17 -12.32 -5.02
CA ASN A 13 -0.72 -12.41 -6.19
C ASN A 13 -1.60 -11.18 -6.37
N GLY A 14 -1.03 -10.00 -6.07
CA GLY A 14 -1.75 -8.75 -6.17
C GLY A 14 -2.66 -8.43 -5.00
N ASN A 15 -2.71 -9.28 -3.98
CA ASN A 15 -3.55 -9.08 -2.81
C ASN A 15 -2.71 -8.60 -1.63
N LEU A 16 -3.26 -7.65 -0.88
CA LEU A 16 -2.66 -7.22 0.38
C LEU A 16 -2.86 -8.29 1.44
N VAL A 17 -1.78 -8.63 2.15
CA VAL A 17 -1.79 -9.63 3.21
C VAL A 17 -1.52 -8.92 4.53
N GLY A 18 -2.29 -9.26 5.56
CA GLY A 18 -2.09 -8.71 6.90
C GLY A 18 -2.96 -7.51 7.23
N VAL A 19 -3.80 -7.05 6.30
CA VAL A 19 -4.72 -5.95 6.58
C VAL A 19 -5.66 -6.29 7.74
N ASP A 20 -6.11 -7.54 7.80
CA ASP A 20 -7.04 -7.98 8.85
C ASP A 20 -6.41 -7.96 10.25
N GLN A 21 -5.10 -7.93 10.33
CA GLN A 21 -4.38 -7.89 11.60
C GLN A 21 -4.20 -6.47 12.11
N LEU A 22 -4.52 -5.48 11.31
CA LEU A 22 -4.44 -4.09 11.72
C LEU A 22 -5.61 -3.74 12.65
N SER A 23 -5.40 -2.76 13.53
CA SER A 23 -6.49 -2.26 14.36
C SER A 23 -7.54 -1.57 13.50
N ASN A 24 -8.76 -1.43 14.03
CA ASN A 24 -9.82 -0.74 13.30
C ASN A 24 -9.45 0.71 12.97
N ASN A 25 -8.73 1.36 13.86
CA ASN A 25 -8.27 2.74 13.61
C ASN A 25 -7.25 2.80 12.48
N GLN A 26 -6.35 1.82 12.41
CA GLN A 26 -5.37 1.76 11.33
C GLN A 26 -6.04 1.47 9.98
N LYS A 27 -6.99 0.53 9.95
CA LYS A 27 -7.74 0.23 8.72
C LYS A 27 -8.47 1.46 8.20
N ARG A 28 -9.13 2.17 9.11
CA ARG A 28 -9.88 3.37 8.75
C ARG A 28 -8.94 4.46 8.24
N ALA A 29 -7.79 4.64 8.88
CA ALA A 29 -6.83 5.64 8.46
C ALA A 29 -6.26 5.34 7.07
N LEU A 30 -6.02 4.07 6.75
CA LEU A 30 -5.57 3.67 5.42
C LEU A 30 -6.59 4.02 4.33
N GLU A 31 -7.87 3.98 4.67
CA GLU A 31 -8.94 4.25 3.69
C GLU A 31 -9.30 5.72 3.55
N LEU A 32 -9.15 6.50 4.63
CA LEU A 32 -9.71 7.85 4.69
C LEU A 32 -8.66 8.94 4.78
N ASN A 33 -7.43 8.61 5.14
CA ASN A 33 -6.40 9.60 5.37
C ASN A 33 -5.36 9.59 4.26
N ASN A 34 -4.66 10.70 4.14
CA ASN A 34 -3.56 10.85 3.19
C ASN A 34 -2.47 9.83 3.49
N ALA A 35 -1.97 9.18 2.45
CA ALA A 35 -0.93 8.16 2.59
C ALA A 35 0.08 8.25 1.47
N ILE A 36 1.32 7.94 1.80
CA ILE A 36 2.39 7.70 0.84
C ILE A 36 2.68 6.21 0.89
N TYR A 37 2.75 5.57 -0.26
CA TYR A 37 3.01 4.14 -0.33
C TYR A 37 4.22 3.84 -1.20
N ILE A 38 4.96 2.80 -0.79
CA ILE A 38 6.18 2.38 -1.45
C ILE A 38 6.08 0.88 -1.70
N TYR A 39 5.91 0.48 -2.96
CA TYR A 39 5.94 -0.92 -3.36
C TYR A 39 7.38 -1.35 -3.63
N ARG A 40 7.75 -2.51 -3.13
CA ARG A 40 9.08 -3.08 -3.31
C ARG A 40 9.00 -4.56 -3.60
N GLY A 41 10.00 -5.07 -4.32
CA GLY A 41 10.16 -6.49 -4.55
C GLY A 41 11.51 -6.97 -4.02
N THR A 42 11.57 -8.25 -3.62
CA THR A 42 12.84 -8.84 -3.16
C THR A 42 13.74 -9.27 -4.31
N ARG A 43 13.14 -9.64 -5.44
CA ARG A 43 13.87 -10.04 -6.63
C ARG A 43 14.13 -8.88 -7.57
N SER A 44 13.21 -7.97 -7.65
CA SER A 44 13.32 -6.80 -8.49
C SER A 44 13.88 -5.64 -7.67
N LYS A 45 14.78 -4.87 -8.26
CA LYS A 45 15.27 -3.64 -7.63
C LYS A 45 14.34 -2.47 -7.89
N LYS A 46 13.21 -2.73 -8.52
CA LYS A 46 12.24 -1.68 -8.81
C LYS A 46 11.51 -1.24 -7.56
N VAL A 47 11.20 0.03 -7.51
CA VAL A 47 10.44 0.65 -6.42
C VAL A 47 9.39 1.55 -7.07
N TYR A 48 8.18 1.53 -6.53
CA TYR A 48 7.12 2.43 -6.98
C TYR A 48 6.62 3.21 -5.78
N ILE A 49 6.70 4.54 -5.86
CA ILE A 49 6.27 5.44 -4.79
C ILE A 49 5.08 6.23 -5.30
N GLY A 50 4.03 6.28 -4.49
CA GLY A 50 2.83 7.03 -4.84
C GLY A 50 2.20 7.68 -3.62
N GLN A 51 1.17 8.47 -3.86
CA GLN A 51 0.42 9.17 -2.84
C GLN A 51 -1.07 9.01 -3.13
N THR A 52 -1.86 8.83 -2.06
CA THR A 52 -3.30 8.68 -2.22
C THR A 52 -4.02 9.03 -0.92
N MET A 53 -5.30 9.35 -1.03
CA MET A 53 -6.19 9.50 0.13
C MET A 53 -7.00 8.22 0.39
N HIS A 54 -6.92 7.22 -0.49
CA HIS A 54 -7.68 5.97 -0.39
C HIS A 54 -6.78 4.80 -0.80
N PHE A 55 -5.89 4.39 0.11
CA PHE A 55 -4.84 3.44 -0.25
C PHE A 55 -5.39 2.09 -0.71
N ILE A 56 -6.35 1.51 0.02
CA ILE A 56 -6.86 0.17 -0.33
C ILE A 56 -7.50 0.19 -1.72
N GLU A 57 -8.29 1.21 -2.00
CA GLU A 57 -8.91 1.36 -3.31
C GLU A 57 -7.87 1.58 -4.40
N ARG A 58 -6.87 2.42 -4.13
CA ARG A 58 -5.79 2.69 -5.08
C ARG A 58 -5.00 1.42 -5.38
N HIS A 59 -4.75 0.59 -4.37
CA HIS A 59 -4.09 -0.69 -4.57
C HIS A 59 -4.89 -1.58 -5.52
N LYS A 60 -6.21 -1.66 -5.33
CA LYS A 60 -7.06 -2.44 -6.22
C LYS A 60 -7.02 -1.91 -7.65
N GLN A 61 -6.99 -0.59 -7.83
CA GLN A 61 -6.89 0.01 -9.16
C GLN A 61 -5.59 -0.36 -9.84
N HIS A 62 -4.47 -0.36 -9.11
CA HIS A 62 -3.17 -0.73 -9.66
C HIS A 62 -3.14 -2.17 -10.16
N TYR A 63 -3.74 -3.10 -9.42
CA TYR A 63 -3.67 -4.52 -9.75
C TYR A 63 -4.83 -5.04 -10.60
N ASN A 64 -5.98 -4.38 -10.56
CA ASN A 64 -7.13 -4.75 -11.38
C ASN A 64 -7.22 -3.94 -12.66
N GLY A 65 -6.40 -2.90 -12.80
CA GLY A 65 -6.38 -2.06 -13.98
C GLY A 65 -5.42 -2.58 -15.04
N THR A 66 -5.12 -1.74 -16.01
CA THR A 66 -4.24 -2.08 -17.14
C THR A 66 -2.79 -1.67 -16.91
N GLU A 67 -2.38 -1.43 -15.69
CA GLU A 67 -1.02 -1.00 -15.38
C GLU A 67 -0.06 -2.18 -15.39
N GLU A 68 0.57 -2.41 -16.53
CA GLU A 68 1.50 -3.53 -16.71
C GLU A 68 2.67 -3.49 -15.73
N LYS A 69 3.09 -2.31 -15.32
CA LYS A 69 4.23 -2.18 -14.41
C LYS A 69 4.00 -2.85 -13.07
N PHE A 70 2.74 -3.03 -12.64
CA PHE A 70 2.44 -3.75 -11.41
C PHE A 70 2.42 -5.24 -11.61
N SER A 71 1.96 -5.72 -12.76
CA SER A 71 1.94 -7.15 -13.03
C SER A 71 3.33 -7.71 -13.33
N THR A 72 4.23 -6.90 -13.88
CA THR A 72 5.58 -7.33 -14.27
C THR A 72 6.66 -7.00 -13.25
N ALA A 73 6.39 -6.12 -12.29
CA ALA A 73 7.40 -5.65 -11.35
C ALA A 73 7.68 -6.62 -10.20
N ASP A 74 6.83 -7.62 -10.00
CA ASP A 74 6.98 -8.63 -8.96
C ASP A 74 7.11 -8.02 -7.57
N PHE A 75 6.28 -7.03 -7.26
CA PHE A 75 6.25 -6.44 -5.93
C PHE A 75 5.66 -7.43 -4.93
N ASN A 76 6.32 -7.62 -3.80
CA ASN A 76 5.86 -8.51 -2.74
C ASN A 76 5.69 -7.81 -1.38
N LYS A 77 5.90 -6.52 -1.34
CA LYS A 77 5.83 -5.74 -0.11
C LYS A 77 5.39 -4.32 -0.43
N VAL A 78 4.61 -3.73 0.46
CA VAL A 78 4.29 -2.32 0.40
C VAL A 78 4.42 -1.71 1.80
N ILE A 79 5.08 -0.57 1.86
CA ILE A 79 5.19 0.22 3.08
C ILE A 79 4.26 1.41 2.92
N VAL A 80 3.38 1.62 3.88
CA VAL A 80 2.42 2.72 3.83
C VAL A 80 2.65 3.62 5.02
N ILE A 81 2.86 4.90 4.74
CA ILE A 81 3.03 5.95 5.73
C ILE A 81 1.78 6.81 5.65
N PHE A 82 1.03 6.86 6.71
CA PHE A 82 -0.26 7.55 6.68
C PHE A 82 -0.48 8.42 7.92
N SER A 83 -1.28 9.45 7.73
CA SER A 83 -1.69 10.35 8.81
C SER A 83 -2.68 9.63 9.72
N VAL A 84 -2.52 9.81 11.04
CA VAL A 84 -3.44 9.24 12.03
C VAL A 84 -4.40 10.29 12.60
N TYR A 85 -4.47 11.44 11.96
CA TYR A 85 -5.46 12.46 12.25
C TYR A 85 -6.29 12.77 11.05
#